data_b1e9f24160498a86945ce025045da95b
#
_entry.id   b1e9f24160498a86945ce025045da95b
#
_cell.length_a   1.000
_cell.length_b   1.000
_cell.length_c   1.000
_cell.angle_alpha   90.00
_cell.angle_beta   90.00
_cell.angle_gamma   90.00
#
_symmetry.space_group_name_H-M   'P 1'
#
loop_
_entity.id
_entity.type
_entity.pdbx_description
1 polymer ?
#
loop_
_entity_poly.entity_id
_entity_poly.type
_entity_poly.pdbx_seq_one_letter_code
_entity_poly.pdbx_strand_id
1 'polypeptide(L)' 'MMTESGFLQHTDALFAHIEDQIDEGGWDFDCRFAGNVLTIEADNGTQIIVNRHTPNQELWIAAK' A
#
# COMPACT_ATOMS: atom_id res chain seq x y z
N MET A 1 13.21 -10.80 14.55
CA MET A 1 11.79 -10.72 14.18
C MET A 1 11.23 -9.35 14.58
N MET A 2 10.49 -8.74 13.68
CA MET A 2 9.88 -7.45 13.92
C MET A 2 8.66 -7.59 14.85
N THR A 3 8.47 -6.67 15.78
CA THR A 3 7.26 -6.65 16.59
C THR A 3 6.08 -6.24 15.73
N GLU A 4 4.86 -6.53 16.19
CA GLU A 4 3.65 -6.12 15.47
C GLU A 4 3.61 -4.60 15.27
N SER A 5 3.93 -3.84 16.32
CA SER A 5 4.02 -2.39 16.27
C SER A 5 5.06 -1.91 15.26
N GLY A 6 6.24 -2.54 15.27
CA GLY A 6 7.30 -2.21 14.33
C GLY A 6 6.92 -2.52 12.89
N PHE A 7 6.24 -3.65 12.68
CA PHE A 7 5.74 -4.03 11.37
C PHE A 7 4.71 -3.01 10.85
N LEU A 8 3.76 -2.62 11.70
CA LEU A 8 2.74 -1.63 11.32
C LEU A 8 3.37 -0.29 10.99
N GLN A 9 4.31 0.17 11.81
CA GLN A 9 5.03 1.42 11.55
C GLN A 9 5.78 1.38 10.23
N HIS A 10 6.48 0.27 9.98
CA HIS A 10 7.26 0.11 8.77
C HIS A 10 6.38 0.11 7.52
N THR A 11 5.27 -0.63 7.56
CA THR A 11 4.35 -0.71 6.41
C THR A 11 3.57 0.60 6.23
N ASP A 12 3.21 1.28 7.30
CA ASP A 12 2.57 2.59 7.20
C ASP A 12 3.50 3.60 6.53
N ALA A 13 4.78 3.59 6.89
CA ALA A 13 5.77 4.45 6.27
C ALA A 13 5.96 4.11 4.79
N LEU A 14 5.96 2.81 4.47
CA LEU A 14 6.07 2.35 3.10
C LEU A 14 4.88 2.81 2.26
N PHE A 15 3.67 2.66 2.78
CA PHE A 15 2.46 3.09 2.08
C PHE A 15 2.43 4.60 1.87
N ALA A 16 2.84 5.37 2.89
CA ALA A 16 2.93 6.82 2.78
C ALA A 16 3.95 7.22 1.72
N HIS A 17 5.07 6.52 1.66
CA HIS A 17 6.10 6.77 0.66
C HIS A 17 5.58 6.50 -0.75
N ILE A 18 4.84 5.41 -0.95
CA ILE A 18 4.24 5.07 -2.23
C ILE A 18 3.27 6.16 -2.67
N GLU A 19 2.39 6.60 -1.79
CA GLU A 19 1.42 7.65 -2.09
C GLU A 19 2.13 8.97 -2.44
N ASP A 20 3.18 9.29 -1.71
CA ASP A 20 3.96 10.50 -1.93
C ASP A 20 4.65 10.46 -3.31
N GLN A 21 5.22 9.33 -3.68
CA GLN A 21 5.87 9.15 -4.97
C GLN A 21 4.87 9.29 -6.13
N ILE A 22 3.69 8.73 -5.97
CA ILE A 22 2.63 8.83 -6.98
C ILE A 22 2.19 10.28 -7.15
N ASP A 23 1.98 10.98 -6.04
CA ASP A 23 1.56 12.38 -6.05
C ASP A 23 2.64 13.27 -6.66
N GLU A 24 3.89 13.06 -6.27
CA GLU A 24 5.02 13.83 -6.74
C GLU A 24 5.29 13.61 -8.23
N GLY A 25 5.08 12.37 -8.69
CA GLY A 25 5.29 12.02 -10.08
C GLY A 25 4.22 12.53 -11.05
N GLY A 26 3.13 13.08 -10.54
CA GLY A 26 2.02 13.57 -11.37
C GLY A 26 1.25 12.47 -12.06
N TRP A 27 1.26 11.26 -11.49
CA TRP A 27 0.55 10.12 -12.05
C TRP A 27 -0.95 10.23 -11.78
N ASP A 28 -1.77 9.80 -12.74
CA ASP A 28 -3.22 9.78 -12.59
C ASP A 28 -3.67 8.49 -11.89
N PHE A 29 -3.19 8.32 -10.67
CA PHE A 29 -3.54 7.16 -9.85
C PHE A 29 -4.35 7.62 -8.63
N ASP A 30 -5.37 6.83 -8.30
CA ASP A 30 -6.11 7.00 -7.06
C ASP A 30 -5.58 6.00 -6.03
N CYS A 31 -5.20 6.49 -4.88
CA CYS A 31 -4.75 5.65 -3.77
C CYS A 31 -5.77 5.67 -2.67
N ARG A 32 -6.15 4.49 -2.19
CA ARG A 32 -7.08 4.35 -1.08
C ARG A 32 -6.49 3.41 -0.05
N PHE A 33 -6.45 3.84 1.16
CA PHE A 33 -5.97 3.02 2.27
C PHE A 33 -7.10 2.81 3.26
N ALA A 34 -7.48 1.57 3.48
CA ALA A 34 -8.56 1.23 4.40
C ALA A 34 -8.16 -0.03 5.18
N GLY A 35 -8.12 0.08 6.51
CA GLY A 35 -7.72 -1.03 7.35
C GLY A 35 -6.30 -1.48 7.01
N ASN A 36 -6.17 -2.69 6.47
CA ASN A 36 -4.88 -3.25 6.11
C ASN A 36 -4.70 -3.39 4.61
N VAL A 37 -5.48 -2.64 3.83
CA VAL A 37 -5.46 -2.77 2.36
C VAL A 37 -5.19 -1.41 1.73
N LEU A 38 -4.17 -1.35 0.90
CA LEU A 38 -3.89 -0.21 0.05
C LEU A 38 -4.30 -0.58 -1.38
N THR A 39 -5.19 0.22 -1.96
CA THR A 39 -5.64 0.03 -3.33
C THR A 39 -5.14 1.18 -4.18
N ILE A 40 -4.42 0.89 -5.24
CA ILE A 40 -3.95 1.87 -6.21
C ILE A 40 -4.68 1.60 -7.51
N GLU A 41 -5.46 2.58 -7.96
CA GLU A 41 -6.23 2.45 -9.19
C GLU A 41 -5.70 3.41 -10.24
N ALA A 42 -5.33 2.87 -11.39
CA ALA A 42 -4.86 3.67 -12.51
C ALA A 42 -6.03 4.09 -13.40
N ASP A 43 -5.81 5.16 -14.15
CA ASP A 43 -6.81 5.74 -15.05
C ASP A 43 -7.29 4.75 -16.11
N ASN A 44 -6.45 3.81 -16.51
CA ASN A 44 -6.79 2.80 -17.51
C ASN A 44 -7.56 1.60 -16.95
N GLY A 45 -7.96 1.65 -15.69
CA GLY A 45 -8.69 0.56 -15.04
C GLY A 45 -7.84 -0.49 -14.36
N THR A 46 -6.51 -0.37 -14.44
CA THR A 46 -5.60 -1.28 -13.76
C THR A 46 -5.63 -1.01 -12.26
N GLN A 47 -5.68 -2.05 -11.47
CA GLN A 47 -5.66 -1.93 -10.01
C GLN A 47 -4.53 -2.74 -9.42
N ILE A 48 -3.85 -2.16 -8.45
CA ILE A 48 -2.85 -2.85 -7.65
C ILE A 48 -3.35 -2.84 -6.21
N ILE A 49 -3.46 -4.01 -5.62
CA ILE A 49 -3.95 -4.15 -4.25
C ILE A 49 -2.81 -4.69 -3.41
N VAL A 50 -2.46 -3.93 -2.37
CA VAL A 50 -1.44 -4.35 -1.40
C VAL A 50 -2.15 -4.65 -0.09
N ASN A 51 -2.18 -5.91 0.28
CA ASN A 51 -2.82 -6.37 1.49
C ASN A 51 -1.77 -6.62 2.57
N ARG A 52 -1.91 -5.95 3.71
CA ARG A 52 -1.02 -6.11 4.85
C ARG A 52 -1.60 -7.17 5.77
N HIS A 53 -0.89 -8.27 5.93
CA HIS A 53 -1.31 -9.38 6.78
C HIS A 53 -0.53 -9.33 8.10
N THR A 54 -1.05 -8.62 9.06
CA THR A 54 -0.37 -8.32 10.32
C THR A 54 0.02 -9.55 11.13
N PRO A 55 -0.85 -10.54 11.32
CA PRO A 55 -0.47 -11.73 12.12
C PRO A 55 0.75 -12.47 11.60
N ASN A 56 0.97 -12.46 10.30
CA ASN A 56 2.10 -13.14 9.67
C ASN A 56 3.22 -12.17 9.29
N GLN A 57 3.02 -10.87 9.50
CA GLN A 57 3.94 -9.82 9.10
C GLN A 57 4.31 -9.94 7.63
N GLU A 58 3.31 -10.08 6.78
CA GLU A 58 3.48 -10.25 5.34
C GLU A 58 2.72 -9.17 4.57
N LEU A 59 3.22 -8.87 3.38
CA LEU A 59 2.52 -8.04 2.41
C LEU A 59 2.17 -8.88 1.21
N TRP A 60 0.92 -8.83 0.81
CA TRP A 60 0.43 -9.53 -0.37
C TRP A 60 0.08 -8.51 -1.43
N ILE A 61 0.62 -8.69 -2.63
CA ILE A 61 0.40 -7.77 -3.74
C ILE A 61 -0.33 -8.51 -4.86
N ALA A 62 -1.45 -7.95 -5.28
CA ALA A 62 -2.22 -8.48 -6.39
C ALA A 62 -2.48 -7.35 -7.39
N ALA A 63 -2.40 -7.67 -8.67
CA ALA A 63 -2.68 -6.72 -9.74
C ALA A 63 -3.83 -7.22 -10.60
N LYS A 64 -4.68 -6.33 -11.01
CA LYS A 64 -5.81 -6.64 -11.89
C LYS A 64 -5.71 -5.85 -13.20
#